data_bba301a0957c5843fb1e078f355ac318
#
_entry.id   bba301a0957c5843fb1e078f355ac318
#
_cell.length_a   1.000
_cell.length_b   1.000
_cell.length_c   1.000
_cell.angle_alpha   90.00
_cell.angle_beta   90.00
_cell.angle_gamma   90.00
#
_symmetry.space_group_name_H-M   'P 1'
#
loop_
_entity.id
_entity.type
_entity.pdbx_description
1 polymer ?
#
loop_
_entity_poly.entity_id
_entity_poly.type
_entity_poly.pdbx_seq_one_letter_code
_entity_poly.pdbx_strand_id
1 'polypeptide(L)'
;GLKLKEIMEDGTLTAETQPDSFDADGNVKIGYVGAFSYAEVVSGYTAFYLGVKSVVPNVVMEVKYTNSWFDIDKEGAAAEALIANGSVIIGQHADSTGAPAATQKLHDDGKICYSVGYNIDMIATAPTAALTSATNNWAVYYKHAIATVMGGGDLEQDWSAGYNDDAVGITELGESCAEGTADYVADIESKLKDGSLQVFDTSTFTVGGEEVTSAPVDLSFMDYTTDPATVVYQGETVEAIQDGHFAESTFRSAPYFTLRIDGITEDAEAVE
;
A
#
# COMPACT_ATOMS: atom_id res chain seq x y z
N GLY A 1 6.14 -6.40 -7.75
CA GLY A 1 5.86 -6.75 -9.17
C GLY A 1 7.02 -7.48 -9.81
N LEU A 2 8.26 -6.94 -9.71
CA LEU A 2 9.44 -7.57 -10.35
C LEU A 2 9.74 -8.95 -9.79
N LYS A 3 9.64 -9.14 -8.46
CA LYS A 3 9.83 -10.46 -7.86
C LYS A 3 8.78 -11.45 -8.31
N LEU A 4 7.52 -11.02 -8.35
CA LEU A 4 6.41 -11.84 -8.85
C LEU A 4 6.64 -12.25 -10.30
N LYS A 5 7.05 -11.32 -11.16
CA LYS A 5 7.39 -11.58 -12.55
C LYS A 5 8.54 -12.59 -12.68
N GLU A 6 9.63 -12.41 -11.92
CA GLU A 6 10.80 -13.31 -11.91
C GLU A 6 10.39 -14.75 -11.64
N ILE A 7 9.66 -15.01 -10.52
CA ILE A 7 9.28 -16.38 -10.13
C ILE A 7 8.23 -17.03 -11.06
N MET A 8 7.49 -16.20 -11.82
CA MET A 8 6.60 -16.71 -12.88
C MET A 8 7.38 -17.07 -14.14
N GLU A 9 8.35 -16.23 -14.54
CA GLU A 9 9.14 -16.44 -15.76
C GLU A 9 10.13 -17.59 -15.63
N ASP A 10 10.70 -17.83 -14.45
CA ASP A 10 11.63 -18.94 -14.21
C ASP A 10 10.93 -20.28 -13.93
N GLY A 11 9.59 -20.28 -13.85
CA GLY A 11 8.76 -21.47 -13.64
C GLY A 11 8.64 -21.92 -12.18
N THR A 12 9.17 -21.16 -11.22
CA THR A 12 9.00 -21.40 -9.77
C THR A 12 7.52 -21.32 -9.39
N LEU A 13 6.81 -20.32 -9.93
CA LEU A 13 5.38 -20.10 -9.70
C LEU A 13 4.59 -20.31 -11.00
N THR A 14 3.88 -21.44 -11.10
CA THR A 14 3.00 -21.73 -12.22
C THR A 14 1.68 -22.32 -11.73
N ALA A 15 0.62 -22.26 -12.54
CA ALA A 15 -0.67 -22.88 -12.20
C ALA A 15 -0.58 -24.41 -12.03
N GLU A 16 0.45 -25.06 -12.56
CA GLU A 16 0.69 -26.49 -12.39
C GLU A 16 1.36 -26.80 -11.05
N THR A 17 2.34 -25.96 -10.64
CA THR A 17 3.11 -26.18 -9.41
C THR A 17 2.44 -25.60 -8.18
N GLN A 18 1.70 -24.50 -8.34
CA GLN A 18 1.03 -23.74 -7.27
C GLN A 18 -0.38 -23.32 -7.71
N PRO A 19 -1.31 -24.26 -7.93
CA PRO A 19 -2.65 -23.96 -8.47
C PRO A 19 -3.44 -22.99 -7.58
N ASP A 20 -3.26 -23.06 -6.26
CA ASP A 20 -3.96 -22.19 -5.31
C ASP A 20 -3.54 -20.71 -5.41
N SER A 21 -2.38 -20.44 -6.02
CA SER A 21 -1.88 -19.07 -6.23
C SER A 21 -2.48 -18.36 -7.43
N PHE A 22 -3.39 -19.04 -8.14
CA PHE A 22 -4.11 -18.45 -9.28
C PHE A 22 -5.61 -18.53 -9.06
N ASP A 23 -6.34 -17.54 -9.57
CA ASP A 23 -7.80 -17.60 -9.63
C ASP A 23 -8.29 -18.41 -10.84
N ALA A 24 -9.62 -18.52 -11.02
CA ALA A 24 -10.22 -19.26 -12.11
C ALA A 24 -9.94 -18.67 -13.50
N ASP A 25 -9.61 -17.40 -13.56
CA ASP A 25 -9.30 -16.66 -14.79
C ASP A 25 -7.79 -16.65 -15.09
N GLY A 26 -6.97 -17.26 -14.21
CA GLY A 26 -5.52 -17.36 -14.34
C GLY A 26 -4.75 -16.14 -13.84
N ASN A 27 -5.39 -15.27 -13.06
CA ASN A 27 -4.70 -14.16 -12.41
C ASN A 27 -3.97 -14.65 -11.16
N VAL A 28 -2.73 -14.19 -10.97
CA VAL A 28 -1.94 -14.51 -9.78
C VAL A 28 -2.42 -13.72 -8.57
N LYS A 29 -2.44 -14.36 -7.41
CA LYS A 29 -2.94 -13.77 -6.17
C LYS A 29 -1.84 -13.11 -5.36
N ILE A 30 -2.11 -11.91 -4.89
CA ILE A 30 -1.34 -11.21 -3.87
C ILE A 30 -2.26 -10.85 -2.70
N GLY A 31 -1.68 -10.52 -1.55
CA GLY A 31 -2.45 -10.19 -0.35
C GLY A 31 -2.01 -8.89 0.29
N TYR A 32 -2.88 -8.32 1.11
CA TYR A 32 -2.56 -7.12 1.87
C TYR A 32 -3.17 -7.17 3.27
N VAL A 33 -2.36 -6.89 4.29
CA VAL A 33 -2.78 -6.81 5.68
C VAL A 33 -3.08 -5.36 6.01
N GLY A 34 -4.36 -5.02 6.06
CA GLY A 34 -4.85 -3.69 6.41
C GLY A 34 -5.17 -3.54 7.89
N ALA A 35 -5.00 -2.33 8.43
CA ALA A 35 -5.42 -2.02 9.80
C ALA A 35 -6.93 -1.78 9.87
N PHE A 36 -7.43 -0.81 9.12
CA PHE A 36 -8.85 -0.44 9.06
C PHE A 36 -9.24 -0.06 7.63
N SER A 37 -10.53 -0.08 7.31
CA SER A 37 -11.06 0.35 6.01
C SER A 37 -11.18 1.90 5.93
N TYR A 38 -10.09 2.61 6.25
CA TYR A 38 -9.98 4.07 6.13
C TYR A 38 -9.29 4.47 4.82
N ALA A 39 -9.50 5.69 4.36
CA ALA A 39 -8.92 6.21 3.13
C ALA A 39 -7.38 6.05 3.08
N GLU A 40 -6.69 6.24 4.19
CA GLU A 40 -5.24 6.02 4.34
C GLU A 40 -4.81 4.61 3.95
N VAL A 41 -5.52 3.59 4.44
CA VAL A 41 -5.21 2.18 4.14
C VAL A 41 -5.65 1.81 2.73
N VAL A 42 -6.81 2.34 2.30
CA VAL A 42 -7.36 2.10 0.94
C VAL A 42 -6.43 2.65 -0.13
N SER A 43 -5.94 3.88 0.03
CA SER A 43 -4.96 4.45 -0.91
C SER A 43 -3.67 3.64 -0.93
N GLY A 44 -3.18 3.22 0.24
CA GLY A 44 -1.95 2.43 0.38
C GLY A 44 -2.02 1.09 -0.35
N TYR A 45 -3.04 0.27 -0.07
CA TYR A 45 -3.15 -1.01 -0.77
C TYR A 45 -3.50 -0.86 -2.26
N THR A 46 -4.26 0.17 -2.63
CA THR A 46 -4.56 0.42 -4.04
C THR A 46 -3.30 0.80 -4.81
N ALA A 47 -2.46 1.70 -4.26
CA ALA A 47 -1.17 2.05 -4.85
C ALA A 47 -0.25 0.82 -4.97
N PHE A 48 -0.17 -0.01 -3.93
CA PHE A 48 0.58 -1.27 -3.94
C PHE A 48 0.09 -2.20 -5.07
N TYR A 49 -1.23 -2.42 -5.17
CA TYR A 49 -1.83 -3.24 -6.22
C TYR A 49 -1.52 -2.71 -7.62
N LEU A 50 -1.72 -1.41 -7.86
CA LEU A 50 -1.45 -0.78 -9.16
C LEU A 50 0.04 -0.88 -9.52
N GLY A 51 0.93 -0.73 -8.55
CA GLY A 51 2.38 -0.93 -8.72
C GLY A 51 2.72 -2.36 -9.15
N VAL A 52 2.13 -3.38 -8.53
CA VAL A 52 2.31 -4.78 -8.95
C VAL A 52 1.71 -5.01 -10.33
N LYS A 53 0.47 -4.54 -10.57
CA LYS A 53 -0.25 -4.69 -11.84
C LYS A 53 0.49 -4.05 -13.01
N SER A 54 1.23 -2.96 -12.80
CA SER A 54 2.04 -2.33 -13.85
C SER A 54 3.15 -3.23 -14.41
N VAL A 55 3.58 -4.22 -13.63
CA VAL A 55 4.62 -5.21 -13.99
C VAL A 55 4.01 -6.56 -14.35
N VAL A 56 2.98 -6.98 -13.61
CA VAL A 56 2.24 -8.25 -13.81
C VAL A 56 0.76 -7.91 -14.00
N PRO A 57 0.30 -7.72 -15.25
CA PRO A 57 -1.08 -7.28 -15.52
C PRO A 57 -2.17 -8.24 -15.03
N ASN A 58 -1.87 -9.54 -15.00
CA ASN A 58 -2.79 -10.59 -14.57
C ASN A 58 -2.63 -10.85 -13.07
N VAL A 59 -3.00 -9.89 -12.24
CA VAL A 59 -2.92 -9.97 -10.77
C VAL A 59 -4.26 -9.60 -10.14
N VAL A 60 -4.60 -10.28 -9.05
CA VAL A 60 -5.72 -9.94 -8.15
C VAL A 60 -5.22 -9.86 -6.73
N MET A 61 -5.88 -9.07 -5.90
CA MET A 61 -5.47 -8.86 -4.52
C MET A 61 -6.61 -9.11 -3.54
N GLU A 62 -6.32 -9.82 -2.45
CA GLU A 62 -7.19 -9.95 -1.28
C GLU A 62 -6.65 -9.06 -0.15
N VAL A 63 -7.54 -8.27 0.48
CA VAL A 63 -7.23 -7.45 1.65
C VAL A 63 -7.91 -8.04 2.87
N LYS A 64 -7.16 -8.28 3.96
CA LYS A 64 -7.69 -8.67 5.27
C LYS A 64 -7.42 -7.59 6.29
N TYR A 65 -8.43 -7.25 7.09
CA TYR A 65 -8.33 -6.21 8.11
C TYR A 65 -8.14 -6.82 9.51
N THR A 66 -7.21 -6.25 10.27
CA THR A 66 -6.95 -6.62 11.67
C THR A 66 -7.87 -5.87 12.65
N ASN A 67 -8.49 -4.77 12.20
CA ASN A 67 -9.19 -3.79 13.04
C ASN A 67 -8.31 -3.27 14.19
N SER A 68 -7.02 -3.16 13.94
CA SER A 68 -6.00 -2.60 14.83
C SER A 68 -4.88 -1.99 14.03
N TRP A 69 -4.30 -0.89 14.50
CA TRP A 69 -3.07 -0.33 13.93
C TRP A 69 -1.84 -1.16 14.30
N PHE A 70 -1.85 -1.79 15.48
CA PHE A 70 -0.72 -2.57 15.98
C PHE A 70 -1.21 -3.79 16.76
N ASP A 71 -1.11 -4.98 16.16
CA ASP A 71 -1.44 -6.26 16.78
C ASP A 71 -0.65 -7.37 16.09
N ILE A 72 0.47 -7.76 16.71
CA ILE A 72 1.40 -8.75 16.15
C ILE A 72 0.70 -10.06 15.81
N ASP A 73 -0.19 -10.52 16.67
CA ASP A 73 -0.85 -11.82 16.51
C ASP A 73 -1.88 -11.76 15.36
N LYS A 74 -2.70 -10.72 15.31
CA LYS A 74 -3.70 -10.55 14.26
C LYS A 74 -3.07 -10.29 12.90
N GLU A 75 -2.01 -9.48 12.83
CA GLU A 75 -1.28 -9.23 11.60
C GLU A 75 -0.62 -10.51 11.08
N GLY A 76 -0.01 -11.30 11.97
CA GLY A 76 0.54 -12.61 11.64
C GLY A 76 -0.52 -13.57 11.13
N ALA A 77 -1.66 -13.67 11.82
CA ALA A 77 -2.77 -14.53 11.42
C ALA A 77 -3.38 -14.11 10.08
N ALA A 78 -3.50 -12.80 9.81
CA ALA A 78 -3.98 -12.29 8.52
C ALA A 78 -3.03 -12.67 7.37
N ALA A 79 -1.72 -12.52 7.56
CA ALA A 79 -0.72 -12.92 6.58
C ALA A 79 -0.73 -14.45 6.34
N GLU A 80 -0.81 -15.26 7.41
CA GLU A 80 -0.94 -16.71 7.28
C GLU A 80 -2.19 -17.12 6.50
N ALA A 81 -3.33 -16.46 6.74
CA ALA A 81 -4.58 -16.72 6.03
C ALA A 81 -4.48 -16.32 4.54
N LEU A 82 -3.90 -15.17 4.22
CA LEU A 82 -3.68 -14.74 2.84
C LEU A 82 -2.77 -15.72 2.08
N ILE A 83 -1.68 -16.17 2.70
CA ILE A 83 -0.75 -17.14 2.09
C ILE A 83 -1.44 -18.52 1.95
N ALA A 84 -2.26 -18.93 2.91
CA ALA A 84 -3.06 -20.16 2.80
C ALA A 84 -4.08 -20.09 1.65
N ASN A 85 -4.61 -18.89 1.33
CA ASN A 85 -5.49 -18.65 0.18
C ASN A 85 -4.73 -18.54 -1.16
N GLY A 86 -3.39 -18.68 -1.13
CA GLY A 86 -2.53 -18.70 -2.31
C GLY A 86 -1.81 -17.36 -2.61
N SER A 87 -1.94 -16.34 -1.78
CA SER A 87 -1.22 -15.08 -1.99
C SER A 87 0.30 -15.28 -1.87
N VAL A 88 1.06 -14.77 -2.84
CA VAL A 88 2.52 -14.95 -2.92
C VAL A 88 3.32 -13.70 -2.55
N ILE A 89 2.72 -12.52 -2.63
CA ILE A 89 3.31 -11.27 -2.13
C ILE A 89 2.35 -10.67 -1.14
N ILE A 90 2.83 -10.36 0.07
CA ILE A 90 2.03 -9.80 1.15
C ILE A 90 2.49 -8.37 1.43
N GLY A 91 1.63 -7.40 1.13
CA GLY A 91 1.80 -6.02 1.58
C GLY A 91 1.15 -5.79 2.94
N GLN A 92 1.47 -4.68 3.60
CA GLN A 92 0.82 -4.31 4.85
C GLN A 92 0.69 -2.79 5.01
N HIS A 93 -0.27 -2.39 5.84
CA HIS A 93 -0.45 -1.02 6.34
C HIS A 93 -0.73 -1.01 7.85
N ALA A 94 -0.66 -2.16 8.50
CA ALA A 94 -0.62 -2.28 9.95
C ALA A 94 0.84 -2.13 10.43
N ASP A 95 1.04 -1.68 11.67
CA ASP A 95 2.32 -1.11 12.12
C ASP A 95 3.27 -2.12 12.80
N SER A 96 2.82 -3.38 13.01
CA SER A 96 3.66 -4.35 13.72
C SER A 96 4.54 -5.18 12.76
N THR A 97 5.39 -5.98 13.33
CA THR A 97 6.22 -6.96 12.60
C THR A 97 5.53 -8.31 12.38
N GLY A 98 4.25 -8.44 12.74
CA GLY A 98 3.52 -9.72 12.71
C GLY A 98 3.42 -10.32 11.30
N ALA A 99 3.00 -9.54 10.32
CA ALA A 99 2.84 -10.02 8.95
C ALA A 99 4.19 -10.41 8.30
N PRO A 100 5.28 -9.61 8.36
CA PRO A 100 6.59 -10.03 7.88
C PRO A 100 7.15 -11.26 8.59
N ALA A 101 7.00 -11.38 9.91
CA ALA A 101 7.48 -12.52 10.68
C ALA A 101 6.74 -13.81 10.28
N ALA A 102 5.43 -13.77 10.12
CA ALA A 102 4.63 -14.90 9.65
C ALA A 102 5.00 -15.30 8.22
N THR A 103 5.21 -14.32 7.33
CA THR A 103 5.64 -14.55 5.96
C THR A 103 7.03 -15.22 5.94
N GLN A 104 7.99 -14.73 6.76
CA GLN A 104 9.32 -15.35 6.87
C GLN A 104 9.24 -16.80 7.30
N LYS A 105 8.48 -17.08 8.35
CA LYS A 105 8.31 -18.43 8.85
C LYS A 105 7.77 -19.38 7.77
N LEU A 106 6.74 -18.97 7.03
CA LEU A 106 6.17 -19.78 5.95
C LEU A 106 7.12 -19.91 4.77
N HIS A 107 7.91 -18.87 4.48
CA HIS A 107 8.97 -18.93 3.48
C HIS A 107 10.04 -19.95 3.86
N ASP A 108 10.51 -19.95 5.11
CA ASP A 108 11.47 -20.93 5.64
C ASP A 108 10.91 -22.37 5.61
N ASP A 109 9.59 -22.53 5.77
CA ASP A 109 8.88 -23.79 5.62
C ASP A 109 8.69 -24.22 4.14
N GLY A 110 9.24 -23.46 3.20
CA GLY A 110 9.25 -23.76 1.76
C GLY A 110 8.03 -23.26 0.99
N LYS A 111 7.23 -22.37 1.56
CA LYS A 111 6.18 -21.67 0.81
C LYS A 111 6.78 -20.58 -0.07
N ILE A 112 6.21 -20.39 -1.25
CA ILE A 112 6.55 -19.26 -2.13
C ILE A 112 5.77 -18.05 -1.63
N CYS A 113 6.38 -17.25 -0.74
CA CYS A 113 5.77 -16.03 -0.24
C CYS A 113 6.86 -15.01 0.16
N TYR A 114 6.57 -13.73 -0.09
CA TYR A 114 7.45 -12.60 0.21
C TYR A 114 6.64 -11.46 0.80
N SER A 115 7.29 -10.53 1.51
CA SER A 115 6.61 -9.40 2.15
C SER A 115 7.12 -8.05 1.66
N VAL A 116 6.22 -7.08 1.63
CA VAL A 116 6.52 -5.65 1.53
C VAL A 116 5.97 -4.99 2.77
N GLY A 117 6.87 -4.49 3.62
CA GLY A 117 6.52 -3.93 4.92
C GLY A 117 6.07 -2.47 4.86
N TYR A 118 5.83 -1.91 6.05
CA TYR A 118 5.38 -0.54 6.24
C TYR A 118 6.13 0.14 7.39
N ASN A 119 6.34 1.44 7.26
CA ASN A 119 6.95 2.37 8.21
C ASN A 119 8.44 2.14 8.52
N ILE A 120 8.85 0.91 8.83
CA ILE A 120 10.22 0.58 9.23
C ILE A 120 10.78 -0.51 8.32
N ASP A 121 12.11 -0.65 8.35
CA ASP A 121 12.79 -1.74 7.70
C ASP A 121 12.43 -3.09 8.36
N MET A 122 11.92 -4.02 7.57
CA MET A 122 11.50 -5.35 8.01
C MET A 122 12.54 -6.44 7.69
N ILE A 123 13.70 -6.11 7.10
CA ILE A 123 14.75 -7.09 6.74
C ILE A 123 15.27 -7.81 7.99
N ALA A 124 15.41 -7.10 9.12
CA ALA A 124 15.84 -7.75 10.36
C ALA A 124 14.82 -8.78 10.90
N THR A 125 13.54 -8.60 10.60
CA THR A 125 12.45 -9.52 11.00
C THR A 125 12.27 -10.65 9.98
N ALA A 126 12.41 -10.35 8.70
CA ALA A 126 12.16 -11.27 7.60
C ALA A 126 13.32 -11.22 6.58
N PRO A 127 14.52 -11.73 6.96
CA PRO A 127 15.75 -11.53 6.18
C PRO A 127 15.71 -12.08 4.77
N THR A 128 14.97 -13.17 4.53
CA THR A 128 14.86 -13.78 3.20
C THR A 128 13.51 -13.60 2.54
N ALA A 129 12.49 -13.13 3.27
CA ALA A 129 11.15 -12.90 2.74
C ALA A 129 10.83 -11.42 2.50
N ALA A 130 11.43 -10.47 3.25
CA ALA A 130 11.18 -9.06 3.04
C ALA A 130 11.86 -8.55 1.76
N LEU A 131 11.10 -7.85 0.93
CA LEU A 131 11.60 -7.21 -0.28
C LEU A 131 12.03 -5.76 -0.02
N THR A 132 11.22 -5.00 0.68
CA THR A 132 11.42 -3.62 1.13
C THR A 132 10.25 -3.21 2.02
N SER A 133 10.22 -1.97 2.50
CA SER A 133 9.06 -1.37 3.15
C SER A 133 8.80 0.03 2.62
N ALA A 134 7.54 0.41 2.44
CA ALA A 134 7.16 1.81 2.26
C ALA A 134 7.39 2.56 3.58
N THR A 135 7.95 3.77 3.53
CA THR A 135 8.31 4.52 4.75
C THR A 135 8.08 6.01 4.62
N ASN A 136 7.85 6.66 5.74
CA ASN A 136 7.80 8.11 5.90
C ASN A 136 9.07 8.61 6.60
N ASN A 137 9.67 9.65 6.06
CA ASN A 137 10.78 10.34 6.71
C ASN A 137 10.26 11.49 7.58
N TRP A 138 9.78 11.15 8.76
CA TRP A 138 9.23 12.11 9.72
C TRP A 138 10.19 13.22 10.11
N ALA A 139 11.52 13.04 9.94
CA ALA A 139 12.50 14.06 10.24
C ALA A 139 12.34 15.32 9.38
N VAL A 140 11.78 15.21 8.18
CA VAL A 140 11.47 16.36 7.31
C VAL A 140 10.46 17.26 7.99
N TYR A 141 9.32 16.71 8.39
CA TYR A 141 8.29 17.47 9.10
C TYR A 141 8.77 18.01 10.45
N TYR A 142 9.42 17.19 11.27
CA TYR A 142 9.89 17.64 12.59
C TYR A 142 10.90 18.78 12.50
N LYS A 143 11.81 18.76 11.53
CA LYS A 143 12.73 19.88 11.30
C LYS A 143 11.99 21.16 10.91
N HIS A 144 11.00 21.05 10.02
CA HIS A 144 10.14 22.17 9.62
C HIS A 144 9.37 22.73 10.83
N ALA A 145 8.66 21.86 11.57
CA ALA A 145 7.85 22.27 12.72
C ALA A 145 8.69 22.94 13.82
N ILE A 146 9.85 22.34 14.16
CA ILE A 146 10.76 22.90 15.17
C ILE A 146 11.29 24.28 14.73
N ALA A 147 11.73 24.40 13.47
CA ALA A 147 12.25 25.66 12.94
C ALA A 147 11.18 26.76 12.94
N THR A 148 9.94 26.44 12.55
CA THR A 148 8.80 27.38 12.56
C THR A 148 8.50 27.89 13.96
N VAL A 149 8.37 26.99 14.95
CA VAL A 149 8.08 27.37 16.33
C VAL A 149 9.25 28.15 16.97
N MET A 150 10.50 27.73 16.73
CA MET A 150 11.69 28.48 17.22
C MET A 150 11.80 29.84 16.58
N GLY A 151 11.33 30.02 15.35
CA GLY A 151 11.23 31.30 14.66
C GLY A 151 10.08 32.20 15.15
N GLY A 152 9.23 31.71 16.06
CA GLY A 152 8.04 32.42 16.57
C GLY A 152 6.87 32.42 15.60
N GLY A 153 6.85 31.49 14.60
CA GLY A 153 5.73 31.28 13.69
C GLY A 153 4.73 30.25 14.21
N ASP A 154 3.57 30.24 13.60
CA ASP A 154 2.53 29.22 13.80
C ASP A 154 2.69 28.09 12.78
N LEU A 155 2.40 26.87 13.17
CA LEU A 155 2.36 25.73 12.26
C LEU A 155 1.15 25.82 11.35
N GLU A 156 1.32 25.39 10.11
CA GLU A 156 0.24 25.22 9.17
C GLU A 156 -0.76 24.18 9.71
N GLN A 157 -2.05 24.42 9.48
CA GLN A 157 -3.10 23.48 9.86
C GLN A 157 -3.03 22.19 9.01
N ASP A 158 -2.56 22.32 7.78
CA ASP A 158 -2.39 21.22 6.82
C ASP A 158 -1.01 21.36 6.16
N TRP A 159 -0.22 20.28 6.19
CA TRP A 159 1.13 20.22 5.64
C TRP A 159 1.31 18.92 4.87
N SER A 160 1.82 19.01 3.66
CA SER A 160 2.08 17.88 2.78
C SER A 160 3.47 17.96 2.18
N ALA A 161 4.13 16.82 2.06
CA ALA A 161 5.41 16.67 1.39
C ALA A 161 5.55 15.25 0.82
N GLY A 162 6.31 15.11 -0.25
CA GLY A 162 6.46 13.87 -0.98
C GLY A 162 7.91 13.52 -1.29
N TYR A 163 8.12 12.83 -2.40
CA TYR A 163 9.45 12.41 -2.88
C TYR A 163 10.39 13.60 -3.16
N ASN A 164 9.87 14.74 -3.61
CA ASN A 164 10.68 15.94 -3.88
C ASN A 164 11.28 16.57 -2.62
N ASP A 165 10.66 16.26 -1.47
CA ASP A 165 11.05 16.79 -0.16
C ASP A 165 11.79 15.73 0.67
N ASP A 166 12.04 14.55 0.10
CA ASP A 166 12.55 13.37 0.80
C ASP A 166 11.68 12.94 2.01
N ALA A 167 10.37 13.27 1.97
CA ALA A 167 9.44 12.98 3.05
C ALA A 167 8.88 11.55 3.02
N VAL A 168 8.92 10.91 1.86
CA VAL A 168 8.50 9.51 1.64
C VAL A 168 9.57 8.76 0.86
N GLY A 169 9.57 7.43 0.98
CA GLY A 169 10.51 6.58 0.27
C GLY A 169 10.26 5.10 0.55
N ILE A 170 11.25 4.29 0.25
CA ILE A 170 11.31 2.89 0.63
C ILE A 170 12.57 2.62 1.44
N THR A 171 12.54 1.56 2.25
CA THR A 171 13.73 1.07 2.98
C THR A 171 14.69 0.35 2.04
N GLU A 172 15.80 -0.18 2.56
CA GLU A 172 16.73 -1.00 1.78
C GLU A 172 16.01 -2.15 1.08
N LEU A 173 16.55 -2.54 -0.08
CA LEU A 173 16.07 -3.70 -0.83
C LEU A 173 16.59 -4.98 -0.22
N GLY A 174 15.70 -5.93 0.06
CA GLY A 174 16.03 -7.24 0.59
C GLY A 174 16.78 -8.12 -0.43
N GLU A 175 17.46 -9.14 0.07
CA GLU A 175 18.28 -10.03 -0.77
C GLU A 175 17.47 -10.84 -1.79
N SER A 176 16.18 -11.01 -1.55
CA SER A 176 15.24 -11.72 -2.44
C SER A 176 14.62 -10.84 -3.53
N CYS A 177 14.98 -9.56 -3.61
CA CYS A 177 14.57 -8.72 -4.73
C CYS A 177 15.09 -9.27 -6.06
N ALA A 178 14.27 -9.16 -7.10
CA ALA A 178 14.69 -9.54 -8.46
C ALA A 178 15.88 -8.69 -8.94
N GLU A 179 16.69 -9.24 -9.83
CA GLU A 179 17.78 -8.51 -10.46
C GLU A 179 17.25 -7.25 -11.18
N GLY A 180 17.95 -6.13 -11.08
CA GLY A 180 17.54 -4.85 -11.67
C GLY A 180 16.49 -4.07 -10.90
N THR A 181 16.01 -4.57 -9.74
CA THR A 181 15.00 -3.85 -8.93
C THR A 181 15.45 -2.46 -8.54
N ALA A 182 16.71 -2.25 -8.17
CA ALA A 182 17.22 -0.94 -7.75
C ALA A 182 17.14 0.10 -8.89
N ASP A 183 17.55 -0.27 -10.10
CA ASP A 183 17.50 0.62 -11.26
C ASP A 183 16.05 0.94 -11.66
N TYR A 184 15.16 -0.07 -11.59
CA TYR A 184 13.74 0.13 -11.88
C TYR A 184 13.07 1.05 -10.86
N VAL A 185 13.34 0.88 -9.57
CA VAL A 185 12.84 1.76 -8.50
C VAL A 185 13.32 3.19 -8.70
N ALA A 186 14.60 3.39 -9.00
CA ALA A 186 15.16 4.73 -9.25
C ALA A 186 14.50 5.42 -10.46
N ASP A 187 14.17 4.68 -11.52
CA ASP A 187 13.42 5.21 -12.67
C ASP A 187 11.99 5.63 -12.28
N ILE A 188 11.29 4.79 -11.50
CA ILE A 188 9.94 5.11 -10.99
C ILE A 188 9.97 6.35 -10.07
N GLU A 189 10.91 6.43 -9.14
CA GLU A 189 11.08 7.60 -8.27
C GLU A 189 11.32 8.88 -9.08
N SER A 190 12.14 8.80 -10.13
CA SER A 190 12.38 9.94 -11.02
C SER A 190 11.09 10.41 -11.70
N LYS A 191 10.28 9.46 -12.18
CA LYS A 191 9.00 9.76 -12.84
C LYS A 191 7.93 10.30 -11.88
N LEU A 192 7.93 9.84 -10.63
CA LEU A 192 7.07 10.41 -9.58
C LEU A 192 7.51 11.85 -9.24
N LYS A 193 8.82 12.10 -9.14
CA LYS A 193 9.38 13.42 -8.84
C LYS A 193 9.12 14.44 -9.94
N ASP A 194 9.21 14.05 -11.21
CA ASP A 194 8.95 14.95 -12.33
C ASP A 194 7.47 15.02 -12.76
N GLY A 195 6.60 14.21 -12.12
CA GLY A 195 5.16 14.18 -12.35
C GLY A 195 4.73 13.47 -13.64
N SER A 196 5.65 12.80 -14.33
CA SER A 196 5.32 12.03 -15.56
C SER A 196 4.62 10.70 -15.26
N LEU A 197 4.66 10.24 -14.01
CA LEU A 197 3.92 9.09 -13.51
C LEU A 197 2.95 9.55 -12.41
N GLN A 198 1.67 9.25 -12.60
CA GLN A 198 0.62 9.44 -11.61
C GLN A 198 0.21 8.08 -11.06
N VAL A 199 0.25 7.91 -9.73
CA VAL A 199 -0.07 6.62 -9.07
C VAL A 199 -1.50 6.19 -9.38
N PHE A 200 -2.44 7.13 -9.31
CA PHE A 200 -3.87 6.87 -9.52
C PHE A 200 -4.36 7.39 -10.89
N ASP A 201 -3.61 7.09 -11.96
CA ASP A 201 -4.04 7.33 -13.33
C ASP A 201 -5.30 6.51 -13.62
N THR A 202 -6.42 7.20 -13.92
CA THR A 202 -7.73 6.56 -14.09
C THR A 202 -7.82 5.63 -15.31
N SER A 203 -6.86 5.72 -16.23
CA SER A 203 -6.76 4.79 -17.36
C SER A 203 -6.23 3.41 -16.96
N THR A 204 -5.69 3.24 -15.74
CA THR A 204 -5.06 1.99 -15.26
C THR A 204 -6.01 1.11 -14.44
N PHE A 205 -7.18 1.61 -14.08
CA PHE A 205 -8.16 0.90 -13.25
C PHE A 205 -9.61 1.25 -13.61
N THR A 206 -10.53 0.40 -13.17
CA THR A 206 -11.98 0.59 -13.27
C THR A 206 -12.63 0.40 -11.91
N VAL A 207 -13.88 0.84 -11.78
CA VAL A 207 -14.74 0.58 -10.60
C VAL A 207 -16.05 -0.01 -11.09
N GLY A 208 -16.32 -1.27 -10.71
CA GLY A 208 -17.50 -2.00 -11.19
C GLY A 208 -17.53 -2.21 -12.70
N GLY A 209 -16.38 -2.32 -13.35
CA GLY A 209 -16.22 -2.46 -14.80
C GLY A 209 -16.28 -1.17 -15.60
N GLU A 210 -16.48 -0.03 -14.94
CA GLU A 210 -16.64 1.27 -15.61
C GLU A 210 -15.40 2.16 -15.39
N GLU A 211 -15.10 3.00 -16.39
CA GLU A 211 -14.04 4.03 -16.29
C GLU A 211 -14.40 5.08 -15.23
N VAL A 212 -13.43 5.51 -14.43
CA VAL A 212 -13.62 6.55 -13.41
C VAL A 212 -13.33 7.92 -14.02
N THR A 213 -14.38 8.68 -14.28
CA THR A 213 -14.28 10.04 -14.86
C THR A 213 -14.63 11.14 -13.87
N SER A 214 -15.17 10.81 -12.71
CA SER A 214 -15.55 11.74 -11.64
C SER A 214 -15.48 11.04 -10.29
N ALA A 215 -14.96 11.73 -9.29
CA ALA A 215 -14.91 11.30 -7.90
C ALA A 215 -15.06 12.51 -6.97
N PRO A 216 -16.30 12.95 -6.67
CA PRO A 216 -16.53 14.03 -5.72
C PRO A 216 -16.18 13.55 -4.30
N VAL A 217 -15.32 14.31 -3.62
CA VAL A 217 -14.85 14.00 -2.25
C VAL A 217 -15.20 15.15 -1.32
N ASP A 218 -15.84 14.82 -0.20
CA ASP A 218 -16.03 15.75 0.93
C ASP A 218 -14.74 15.80 1.75
N LEU A 219 -14.11 16.96 1.82
CA LEU A 219 -12.88 17.18 2.57
C LEU A 219 -13.11 17.47 4.06
N SER A 220 -14.34 17.34 4.56
CA SER A 220 -14.64 17.46 5.98
C SER A 220 -13.88 16.41 6.79
N PHE A 221 -13.45 16.78 8.00
CA PHE A 221 -12.83 15.86 8.93
C PHE A 221 -13.77 15.57 10.09
N MET A 222 -14.00 14.28 10.35
CA MET A 222 -14.93 13.79 11.35
C MET A 222 -14.19 13.14 12.50
N ASP A 223 -14.63 13.41 13.72
CA ASP A 223 -14.24 12.62 14.90
C ASP A 223 -15.20 11.44 15.04
N TYR A 224 -14.72 10.25 14.74
CA TYR A 224 -15.46 9.00 14.86
C TYR A 224 -15.32 8.35 16.26
N THR A 225 -14.61 8.98 17.20
CA THR A 225 -14.56 8.53 18.60
C THR A 225 -15.81 8.92 19.38
N THR A 226 -16.64 9.81 18.81
CA THR A 226 -17.94 10.22 19.36
C THR A 226 -19.09 9.51 18.65
N ASP A 227 -20.22 9.27 19.38
CA ASP A 227 -21.42 8.71 18.80
C ASP A 227 -22.62 9.67 19.10
N PRO A 228 -23.21 10.31 18.09
CA PRO A 228 -22.83 10.30 16.67
C PRO A 228 -21.48 10.98 16.42
N ALA A 229 -20.81 10.61 15.30
CA ALA A 229 -19.57 11.26 14.88
C ALA A 229 -19.76 12.78 14.72
N THR A 230 -18.78 13.57 15.17
CA THR A 230 -18.84 15.04 15.12
C THR A 230 -17.89 15.61 14.06
N VAL A 231 -18.32 16.70 13.40
CA VAL A 231 -17.47 17.42 12.45
C VAL A 231 -16.40 18.18 13.22
N VAL A 232 -15.13 17.86 13.03
CA VAL A 232 -13.97 18.59 13.56
C VAL A 232 -13.61 19.77 12.66
N TYR A 233 -13.67 19.54 11.35
CA TYR A 233 -13.43 20.54 10.33
C TYR A 233 -14.45 20.38 9.21
N GLN A 234 -15.12 21.47 8.83
CA GLN A 234 -16.05 21.49 7.70
C GLN A 234 -15.28 21.85 6.44
N GLY A 235 -15.04 20.86 5.58
CA GLY A 235 -14.41 21.02 4.27
C GLY A 235 -15.42 21.31 3.17
N GLU A 236 -14.90 21.56 1.98
CA GLU A 236 -15.67 21.65 0.74
C GLU A 236 -15.72 20.28 0.05
N THR A 237 -16.73 20.07 -0.79
CA THR A 237 -16.73 18.94 -1.72
C THR A 237 -15.97 19.34 -2.99
N VAL A 238 -14.96 18.56 -3.34
CA VAL A 238 -14.11 18.80 -4.52
C VAL A 238 -14.22 17.65 -5.51
N GLU A 239 -14.01 17.93 -6.79
CA GLU A 239 -13.81 16.87 -7.78
C GLU A 239 -12.35 16.41 -7.70
N ALA A 240 -12.14 15.16 -7.30
CA ALA A 240 -10.79 14.61 -7.09
C ALA A 240 -10.13 14.12 -8.39
N ILE A 241 -10.91 13.87 -9.46
CA ILE A 241 -10.30 13.53 -10.75
C ILE A 241 -9.85 14.82 -11.43
N GLN A 242 -8.54 14.96 -11.59
CA GLN A 242 -7.87 16.07 -12.24
C GLN A 242 -6.95 15.54 -13.33
N ASP A 243 -7.05 16.07 -14.53
CA ASP A 243 -6.17 15.72 -15.67
C ASP A 243 -5.98 14.20 -15.88
N GLY A 244 -7.05 13.41 -15.65
CA GLY A 244 -7.06 11.95 -15.87
C GLY A 244 -6.47 11.13 -14.71
N HIS A 245 -6.26 11.71 -13.55
CA HIS A 245 -5.82 10.98 -12.35
C HIS A 245 -6.59 11.43 -11.10
N PHE A 246 -6.67 10.57 -10.09
CA PHE A 246 -7.18 10.96 -8.78
C PHE A 246 -6.07 11.73 -8.05
N ALA A 247 -6.31 13.03 -7.83
CA ALA A 247 -5.36 13.99 -7.28
C ALA A 247 -5.25 13.86 -5.75
N GLU A 248 -4.79 12.72 -5.25
CA GLU A 248 -4.58 12.48 -3.83
C GLU A 248 -3.50 13.44 -3.29
N SER A 249 -3.64 13.85 -2.03
CA SER A 249 -2.76 14.79 -1.34
C SER A 249 -2.70 16.22 -1.93
N THR A 250 -3.54 16.55 -2.91
CA THR A 250 -3.60 17.88 -3.53
C THR A 250 -4.48 18.84 -2.73
N PHE A 251 -5.62 18.36 -2.23
CA PHE A 251 -6.63 19.20 -1.56
C PHE A 251 -6.50 19.20 -0.04
N ARG A 252 -5.87 18.21 0.53
CA ARG A 252 -5.45 18.12 1.93
C ARG A 252 -4.41 17.01 2.09
N SER A 253 -3.60 17.06 3.16
CA SER A 253 -2.59 16.05 3.45
C SER A 253 -3.19 14.73 3.95
N ALA A 254 -4.27 14.78 4.73
CA ALA A 254 -4.95 13.57 5.19
C ALA A 254 -5.58 12.83 3.99
N PRO A 255 -5.33 11.52 3.81
CA PRO A 255 -5.81 10.76 2.68
C PRO A 255 -7.33 10.81 2.50
N TYR A 256 -7.79 10.83 1.26
CA TYR A 256 -9.22 10.87 0.90
C TYR A 256 -9.58 9.94 -0.28
N PHE A 257 -8.65 9.10 -0.73
CA PHE A 257 -8.92 8.08 -1.74
C PHE A 257 -9.72 6.93 -1.13
N THR A 258 -10.98 6.75 -1.55
CA THR A 258 -11.88 5.71 -1.05
C THR A 258 -12.46 4.82 -2.13
N LEU A 259 -11.98 4.94 -3.38
CA LEU A 259 -12.46 4.14 -4.49
C LEU A 259 -12.10 2.66 -4.27
N ARG A 260 -13.06 1.79 -4.54
CA ARG A 260 -12.87 0.34 -4.53
C ARG A 260 -12.70 -0.13 -5.97
N ILE A 261 -11.45 -0.24 -6.41
CA ILE A 261 -11.13 -0.56 -7.80
C ILE A 261 -11.25 -2.06 -8.07
N ASP A 262 -11.53 -2.41 -9.33
CA ASP A 262 -11.62 -3.79 -9.76
C ASP A 262 -10.29 -4.53 -9.63
N GLY A 263 -10.37 -5.82 -9.28
CA GLY A 263 -9.20 -6.68 -9.04
C GLY A 263 -8.74 -6.70 -7.58
N ILE A 264 -9.36 -5.91 -6.69
CA ILE A 264 -9.14 -5.94 -5.25
C ILE A 264 -10.41 -6.45 -4.57
N THR A 265 -10.27 -7.42 -3.68
CA THR A 265 -11.36 -7.94 -2.85
C THR A 265 -11.02 -7.66 -1.38
N GLU A 266 -11.94 -7.03 -0.66
CA GLU A 266 -11.82 -6.80 0.78
C GLU A 266 -12.56 -7.91 1.54
N ASP A 267 -11.88 -8.58 2.46
CA ASP A 267 -12.53 -9.42 3.46
C ASP A 267 -12.87 -8.56 4.67
N ALA A 268 -14.17 -8.27 4.80
CA ALA A 268 -14.69 -7.41 5.87
C ALA A 268 -14.74 -8.12 7.24
N GLU A 269 -14.55 -9.44 7.29
CA GLU A 269 -14.48 -10.17 8.55
C GLU A 269 -13.10 -9.91 9.19
N ALA A 270 -13.12 -9.37 10.42
CA ALA A 270 -11.90 -9.20 11.19
C ALA A 270 -11.26 -10.57 11.48
N VAL A 271 -9.95 -10.63 11.39
CA VAL A 271 -9.20 -11.80 11.86
C VAL A 271 -9.34 -11.88 13.39
N GLU A 272 -9.89 -13.00 13.91
CA GLU A 272 -10.09 -13.23 15.35
C GLU A 272 -8.75 -13.52 16.09
#